data_0bca1d0f8f3e49211e8c04c9bd7495b0
#
_entry.id   0bca1d0f8f3e49211e8c04c9bd7495b0
#
_cell.length_a   1.000
_cell.length_b   1.000
_cell.length_c   1.000
_cell.angle_alpha   90.00
_cell.angle_beta   90.00
_cell.angle_gamma   90.00
#
_symmetry.space_group_name_H-M   'P 1'
#
loop_
_entity.id
_entity.type
_entity.pdbx_description
1 polymer ?
#
loop_
_entity_poly.entity_id
_entity_poly.type
_entity_poly.pdbx_seq_one_letter_code
_entity_poly.pdbx_strand_id
1 'polypeptide(L)'
;MNKKKSLVQIESFHPNYVKDFYELNKKWIEESWKLETSDIHDLSNPKKYIIDKGGEVFFAIKNNKVIGTAAMVFSNDMFELAKMTVLEECRGLGIANKLMDKCIDFAKQHNAKEIALITNSALVIARNLYDKYGFKEVLLDSNKYGERGDVKMILKLSTIKSF
;
A
#
# COMPACT_ATOMS: atom_id res chain seq x y z
N MET A 1 12.74 -31.12 -15.96
CA MET A 1 13.28 -29.75 -15.72
C MET A 1 12.53 -29.11 -14.59
N ASN A 2 13.16 -29.00 -13.44
CA ASN A 2 12.60 -28.21 -12.32
C ASN A 2 12.63 -26.72 -12.70
N LYS A 3 11.48 -26.17 -13.11
CA LYS A 3 11.31 -24.72 -13.10
C LYS A 3 11.44 -24.27 -11.65
N LYS A 4 12.61 -23.74 -11.26
CA LYS A 4 12.74 -23.01 -10.01
C LYS A 4 11.63 -21.96 -10.03
N LYS A 5 10.61 -22.11 -9.16
CA LYS A 5 9.61 -21.07 -8.92
C LYS A 5 10.38 -19.83 -8.54
N SER A 6 10.41 -18.80 -9.39
CA SER A 6 11.09 -17.56 -9.06
C SER A 6 10.40 -16.93 -7.85
N LEU A 7 11.18 -16.73 -6.78
CA LEU A 7 10.68 -16.17 -5.53
C LEU A 7 10.36 -14.69 -5.71
N VAL A 8 9.25 -14.27 -5.14
CA VAL A 8 8.91 -12.85 -4.99
C VAL A 8 9.66 -12.32 -3.77
N GLN A 9 10.43 -11.25 -3.94
CA GLN A 9 11.11 -10.53 -2.87
C GLN A 9 10.40 -9.21 -2.62
N ILE A 10 10.32 -8.81 -1.35
CA ILE A 10 9.82 -7.49 -0.98
C ILE A 10 11.00 -6.62 -0.61
N GLU A 11 11.15 -5.50 -1.30
CA GLU A 11 12.21 -4.53 -1.10
C GLU A 11 11.64 -3.19 -0.66
N SER A 12 12.40 -2.46 0.13
CA SER A 12 12.12 -1.08 0.52
C SER A 12 12.37 -0.12 -0.64
N PHE A 13 12.02 1.14 -0.45
CA PHE A 13 12.21 2.19 -1.45
C PHE A 13 13.64 2.22 -2.00
N HIS A 14 13.71 2.36 -3.32
CA HIS A 14 14.93 2.65 -4.05
C HIS A 14 14.61 3.62 -5.20
N PRO A 15 15.48 4.61 -5.49
CA PRO A 15 15.23 5.59 -6.56
C PRO A 15 14.95 4.97 -7.93
N ASN A 16 15.53 3.82 -8.21
CA ASN A 16 15.32 3.09 -9.48
C ASN A 16 13.88 2.59 -9.67
N TYR A 17 13.07 2.52 -8.59
CA TYR A 17 11.69 2.04 -8.65
C TYR A 17 10.64 3.16 -8.76
N VAL A 18 11.06 4.43 -8.83
CA VAL A 18 10.13 5.57 -8.88
C VAL A 18 9.22 5.48 -10.10
N LYS A 19 9.78 5.14 -11.25
CA LYS A 19 9.01 4.98 -12.48
C LYS A 19 7.99 3.85 -12.36
N ASP A 20 8.38 2.72 -11.82
CA ASP A 20 7.48 1.58 -11.61
C ASP A 20 6.35 1.92 -10.62
N PHE A 21 6.67 2.62 -9.56
CA PHE A 21 5.68 3.12 -8.61
C PHE A 21 4.62 3.99 -9.27
N TYR A 22 5.06 4.92 -10.11
CA TYR A 22 4.18 5.80 -10.87
C TYR A 22 3.30 5.01 -11.85
N GLU A 23 3.90 4.18 -12.69
CA GLU A 23 3.21 3.46 -13.75
C GLU A 23 2.21 2.42 -13.23
N LEU A 24 2.57 1.67 -12.20
CA LEU A 24 1.67 0.68 -11.57
C LEU A 24 0.42 1.35 -10.99
N ASN A 25 0.60 2.43 -10.25
CA ASN A 25 -0.52 3.13 -9.63
C ASN A 25 -1.37 3.88 -10.65
N LYS A 26 -0.75 4.52 -11.64
CA LYS A 26 -1.47 5.16 -12.75
C LYS A 26 -2.36 4.17 -13.48
N LYS A 27 -1.82 3.02 -13.86
CA LYS A 27 -2.58 1.97 -14.55
C LYS A 27 -3.78 1.52 -13.73
N TRP A 28 -3.58 1.27 -12.43
CA TRP A 28 -4.66 0.87 -11.53
C TRP A 28 -5.75 1.93 -11.41
N ILE A 29 -5.38 3.20 -11.24
CA ILE A 29 -6.33 4.31 -11.14
C ILE A 29 -7.13 4.44 -12.43
N GLU A 30 -6.48 4.39 -13.58
CA GLU A 30 -7.12 4.58 -14.89
C GLU A 30 -8.04 3.42 -15.31
N GLU A 31 -7.97 2.26 -14.64
CA GLU A 31 -8.91 1.15 -14.87
C GLU A 31 -10.35 1.51 -14.52
N SER A 32 -10.57 2.36 -13.51
CA SER A 32 -11.91 2.67 -12.99
C SER A 32 -12.16 4.17 -12.73
N TRP A 33 -11.13 4.99 -12.71
CA TRP A 33 -11.21 6.41 -12.41
C TRP A 33 -10.30 7.22 -13.33
N LYS A 34 -10.28 8.52 -13.12
CA LYS A 34 -9.40 9.44 -13.82
C LYS A 34 -8.21 9.79 -12.94
N LEU A 35 -7.03 9.81 -13.55
CA LEU A 35 -5.81 10.29 -12.89
C LEU A 35 -5.91 11.81 -12.68
N GLU A 36 -5.80 12.25 -11.42
CA GLU A 36 -5.92 13.64 -11.05
C GLU A 36 -4.54 14.27 -10.78
N THR A 37 -4.48 15.60 -10.73
CA THR A 37 -3.24 16.35 -10.46
C THR A 37 -2.61 15.96 -9.13
N SER A 38 -3.42 15.72 -8.09
CA SER A 38 -2.94 15.25 -6.78
C SER A 38 -2.28 13.88 -6.84
N ASP A 39 -2.81 12.98 -7.67
CA ASP A 39 -2.20 11.67 -7.89
C ASP A 39 -0.82 11.81 -8.55
N ILE A 40 -0.73 12.61 -9.59
CA ILE A 40 0.53 12.87 -10.31
C ILE A 40 1.57 13.43 -9.35
N HIS A 41 1.18 14.37 -8.50
CA HIS A 41 2.04 14.98 -7.49
C HIS A 41 2.62 13.92 -6.54
N ASP A 42 1.76 13.10 -5.93
CA ASP A 42 2.17 12.10 -4.94
C ASP A 42 3.01 10.97 -5.57
N LEU A 43 2.66 10.54 -6.78
CA LEU A 43 3.32 9.44 -7.46
C LEU A 43 4.64 9.82 -8.14
N SER A 44 4.85 11.11 -8.43
CA SER A 44 6.05 11.59 -9.14
C SER A 44 7.29 11.69 -8.26
N ASN A 45 7.11 11.90 -6.96
CA ASN A 45 8.21 12.08 -6.03
C ASN A 45 7.96 11.43 -4.68
N PRO A 46 7.91 10.09 -4.62
CA PRO A 46 7.68 9.36 -3.37
C PRO A 46 8.77 9.61 -2.32
N LYS A 47 10.01 9.87 -2.73
CA LYS A 47 11.06 10.22 -1.78
C LYS A 47 10.68 11.45 -0.97
N LYS A 48 10.32 12.53 -1.63
CA LYS A 48 9.96 13.81 -0.97
C LYS A 48 8.67 13.69 -0.15
N TYR A 49 7.63 13.06 -0.73
CA TYR A 49 6.29 13.11 -0.17
C TYR A 49 5.95 11.94 0.76
N ILE A 50 6.74 10.88 0.74
CA ILE A 50 6.53 9.70 1.58
C ILE A 50 7.75 9.43 2.46
N ILE A 51 8.91 9.17 1.87
CA ILE A 51 10.11 8.73 2.61
C ILE A 51 10.62 9.83 3.54
N ASP A 52 10.81 11.03 3.04
CA ASP A 52 11.36 12.15 3.81
C ASP A 52 10.40 12.62 4.94
N LYS A 53 9.14 12.20 4.88
CA LYS A 53 8.13 12.47 5.92
C LYS A 53 8.00 11.35 6.95
N GLY A 54 8.85 10.34 6.90
CA GLY A 54 8.85 9.22 7.85
C GLY A 54 8.07 7.99 7.39
N GLY A 55 7.57 7.98 6.17
CA GLY A 55 6.91 6.83 5.56
C GLY A 55 7.87 5.87 4.86
N GLU A 56 7.31 4.88 4.19
CA GLU A 56 8.06 3.89 3.40
C GLU A 56 7.24 3.45 2.20
N VAL A 57 7.94 2.99 1.16
CA VAL A 57 7.31 2.33 0.00
C VAL A 57 7.97 0.96 -0.17
N PHE A 58 7.14 -0.07 -0.21
CA PHE A 58 7.58 -1.45 -0.46
C PHE A 58 7.26 -1.87 -1.89
N PHE A 59 8.15 -2.66 -2.46
CA PHE A 59 8.05 -3.17 -3.81
C PHE A 59 8.14 -4.69 -3.82
N ALA A 60 7.23 -5.35 -4.51
CA ALA A 60 7.32 -6.77 -4.80
C ALA A 60 8.10 -6.95 -6.10
N ILE A 61 9.19 -7.68 -6.04
CA ILE A 61 10.12 -7.91 -7.15
C ILE A 61 10.12 -9.39 -7.52
N LYS A 62 9.94 -9.69 -8.79
CA LYS A 62 10.04 -11.02 -9.35
C LYS A 62 10.79 -10.97 -10.68
N ASN A 63 11.84 -11.79 -10.82
CA ASN A 63 12.69 -11.78 -12.03
C ASN A 63 13.19 -10.37 -12.40
N ASN A 64 13.68 -9.63 -11.40
CA ASN A 64 14.17 -8.24 -11.55
C ASN A 64 13.12 -7.23 -12.05
N LYS A 65 11.84 -7.61 -11.99
CA LYS A 65 10.73 -6.73 -12.38
C LYS A 65 9.87 -6.38 -11.17
N VAL A 66 9.51 -5.11 -11.05
CA VAL A 66 8.52 -4.64 -10.06
C VAL A 66 7.13 -5.11 -10.49
N ILE A 67 6.49 -5.91 -9.67
CA ILE A 67 5.16 -6.48 -9.93
C ILE A 67 4.09 -6.00 -8.94
N GLY A 68 4.48 -5.30 -7.92
CA GLY A 68 3.56 -4.74 -6.94
C GLY A 68 4.21 -3.69 -6.07
N THR A 69 3.39 -2.88 -5.43
CA THR A 69 3.82 -1.80 -4.55
C THR A 69 2.81 -1.58 -3.43
N ALA A 70 3.28 -1.06 -2.31
CA ALA A 70 2.45 -0.55 -1.22
C ALA A 70 3.21 0.55 -0.49
N ALA A 71 2.51 1.61 -0.10
CA ALA A 71 3.09 2.74 0.63
C ALA A 71 2.51 2.85 2.03
N MET A 72 3.37 3.19 2.98
CA MET A 72 3.00 3.63 4.32
C MET A 72 3.27 5.12 4.40
N VAL A 73 2.22 5.91 4.40
CA VAL A 73 2.29 7.37 4.43
C VAL A 73 2.12 7.85 5.86
N PHE A 74 3.07 8.62 6.37
CA PHE A 74 2.99 9.20 7.72
C PHE A 74 2.46 10.63 7.64
N SER A 75 1.38 10.90 8.35
CA SER A 75 0.73 12.21 8.39
C SER A 75 -0.12 12.32 9.65
N ASN A 76 -0.06 13.47 10.34
CA ASN A 76 -0.84 13.71 11.56
C ASN A 76 -0.67 12.63 12.63
N ASP A 77 0.58 12.22 12.85
CA ASP A 77 0.97 11.16 13.81
C ASP A 77 0.34 9.79 13.53
N MET A 78 -0.12 9.56 12.31
CA MET A 78 -0.70 8.29 11.88
C MET A 78 -0.05 7.76 10.61
N PHE A 79 0.05 6.43 10.52
CA PHE A 79 0.36 5.75 9.26
C PHE A 79 -0.91 5.40 8.51
N GLU A 80 -0.92 5.74 7.23
CA GLU A 80 -1.94 5.33 6.27
C GLU A 80 -1.33 4.35 5.26
N LEU A 81 -1.94 3.18 5.14
CA LEU A 81 -1.64 2.26 4.05
C LEU A 81 -2.29 2.81 2.78
N ALA A 82 -1.48 3.05 1.76
CA ALA A 82 -1.92 3.65 0.51
C ALA A 82 -1.15 3.07 -0.68
N LYS A 83 -1.62 3.35 -1.89
CA LYS A 83 -0.90 2.99 -3.11
C LYS A 83 -0.54 1.50 -3.17
N MET A 84 -1.42 0.62 -2.67
CA MET A 84 -1.25 -0.82 -2.78
C MET A 84 -1.86 -1.31 -4.10
N THR A 85 -1.03 -1.86 -4.95
CA THR A 85 -1.46 -2.47 -6.21
C THR A 85 -0.50 -3.58 -6.63
N VAL A 86 -1.04 -4.57 -7.33
CA VAL A 86 -0.30 -5.68 -7.90
C VAL A 86 -0.66 -5.79 -9.38
N LEU A 87 0.31 -6.06 -10.24
CA LEU A 87 0.05 -6.31 -11.65
C LEU A 87 -1.05 -7.34 -11.82
N GLU A 88 -1.97 -7.10 -12.74
CA GLU A 88 -3.14 -7.96 -12.97
C GLU A 88 -2.76 -9.42 -13.17
N GLU A 89 -1.76 -9.69 -14.01
CA GLU A 89 -1.25 -11.05 -14.31
C GLU A 89 -0.59 -11.73 -13.11
N CYS A 90 -0.27 -10.98 -12.05
CA CYS A 90 0.35 -11.50 -10.82
C CYS A 90 -0.62 -11.57 -9.64
N ARG A 91 -1.88 -11.22 -9.82
CA ARG A 91 -2.91 -11.28 -8.76
C ARG A 91 -3.25 -12.74 -8.41
N GLY A 92 -3.72 -12.97 -7.19
CA GLY A 92 -4.07 -14.31 -6.70
C GLY A 92 -2.89 -15.18 -6.29
N LEU A 93 -1.67 -14.63 -6.21
CA LEU A 93 -0.44 -15.34 -5.85
C LEU A 93 0.07 -15.00 -4.44
N GLY A 94 -0.73 -14.30 -3.64
CA GLY A 94 -0.36 -13.91 -2.28
C GLY A 94 0.61 -12.72 -2.19
N ILE A 95 0.82 -11.97 -3.26
CA ILE A 95 1.75 -10.83 -3.29
C ILE A 95 1.24 -9.68 -2.43
N ALA A 96 -0.06 -9.37 -2.50
CA ALA A 96 -0.67 -8.35 -1.65
C ALA A 96 -0.50 -8.68 -0.16
N ASN A 97 -0.62 -9.95 0.23
CA ASN A 97 -0.35 -10.39 1.61
C ASN A 97 1.11 -10.13 2.03
N LYS A 98 2.07 -10.41 1.16
CA LYS A 98 3.49 -10.15 1.45
C LYS A 98 3.76 -8.65 1.63
N LEU A 99 3.17 -7.81 0.79
CA LEU A 99 3.25 -6.35 0.91
C LEU A 99 2.58 -5.86 2.21
N MET A 100 1.40 -6.36 2.52
CA MET A 100 0.67 -6.04 3.75
C MET A 100 1.49 -6.38 4.99
N ASP A 101 2.08 -7.59 5.03
CA ASP A 101 2.89 -8.04 6.15
C ASP A 101 4.07 -7.09 6.40
N LYS A 102 4.74 -6.64 5.35
CA LYS A 102 5.84 -5.66 5.45
C LYS A 102 5.36 -4.30 5.95
N CYS A 103 4.22 -3.84 5.49
CA CYS A 103 3.62 -2.58 5.96
C CYS A 103 3.29 -2.64 7.45
N ILE A 104 2.70 -3.73 7.90
CA ILE A 104 2.35 -3.93 9.31
C ILE A 104 3.62 -4.02 10.17
N ASP A 105 4.63 -4.76 9.74
CA ASP A 105 5.92 -4.86 10.44
C ASP A 105 6.59 -3.48 10.57
N PHE A 106 6.58 -2.70 9.50
CA PHE A 106 7.10 -1.33 9.51
C PHE A 106 6.39 -0.46 10.54
N ALA A 107 5.06 -0.48 10.56
CA ALA A 107 4.28 0.27 11.55
C ALA A 107 4.59 -0.15 12.99
N LYS A 108 4.69 -1.45 13.24
CA LYS A 108 5.07 -1.98 14.56
C LYS A 108 6.47 -1.55 14.99
N GLN A 109 7.44 -1.56 14.09
CA GLN A 109 8.81 -1.11 14.35
C GLN A 109 8.88 0.38 14.69
N HIS A 110 7.92 1.17 14.22
CA HIS A 110 7.78 2.60 14.52
C HIS A 110 6.82 2.88 15.67
N ASN A 111 6.48 1.87 16.47
CA ASN A 111 5.59 1.98 17.64
C ASN A 111 4.21 2.55 17.32
N ALA A 112 3.72 2.35 16.12
CA ALA A 112 2.38 2.75 15.74
C ALA A 112 1.33 1.95 16.51
N LYS A 113 0.29 2.62 16.97
CA LYS A 113 -0.83 1.98 17.66
C LYS A 113 -1.88 1.44 16.68
N GLU A 114 -1.95 2.05 15.51
CA GLU A 114 -2.93 1.69 14.49
C GLU A 114 -2.46 2.09 13.09
N ILE A 115 -3.05 1.47 12.09
CA ILE A 115 -2.88 1.81 10.67
C ILE A 115 -4.26 2.17 10.11
N ALA A 116 -4.36 3.32 9.43
CA ALA A 116 -5.55 3.70 8.70
C ALA A 116 -5.41 3.34 7.21
N LEU A 117 -6.52 3.17 6.54
CA LEU A 117 -6.59 3.15 5.07
C LEU A 117 -7.91 3.74 4.60
N ILE A 118 -7.92 4.24 3.38
CA ILE A 118 -9.11 4.68 2.68
C ILE A 118 -9.24 3.85 1.40
N THR A 119 -10.40 3.27 1.19
CA THR A 119 -10.68 2.40 0.04
C THR A 119 -12.04 2.75 -0.57
N ASN A 120 -12.48 1.99 -1.54
CA ASN A 120 -13.79 2.15 -2.17
C ASN A 120 -14.65 0.92 -1.91
N SER A 121 -15.92 1.16 -1.62
CA SER A 121 -16.91 0.11 -1.33
C SER A 121 -17.09 -0.89 -2.49
N ALA A 122 -16.82 -0.48 -3.72
CA ALA A 122 -16.88 -1.34 -4.90
C ALA A 122 -15.68 -2.31 -5.01
N LEU A 123 -14.58 -2.04 -4.30
CA LEU A 123 -13.37 -2.86 -4.32
C LEU A 123 -13.50 -4.06 -3.36
N VAL A 124 -14.35 -5.02 -3.70
CA VAL A 124 -14.71 -6.15 -2.84
C VAL A 124 -13.50 -7.02 -2.49
N ILE A 125 -12.63 -7.32 -3.44
CA ILE A 125 -11.43 -8.15 -3.23
C ILE A 125 -10.47 -7.48 -2.25
N ALA A 126 -10.23 -6.18 -2.40
CA ALA A 126 -9.39 -5.41 -1.49
C ALA A 126 -9.99 -5.36 -0.08
N ARG A 127 -11.30 -5.12 0.04
CA ARG A 127 -12.00 -5.12 1.33
C ARG A 127 -11.91 -6.47 2.04
N ASN A 128 -12.06 -7.57 1.31
CA ASN A 128 -11.90 -8.91 1.87
C ASN A 128 -10.49 -9.14 2.42
N LEU A 129 -9.47 -8.65 1.74
CA LEU A 129 -8.09 -8.68 2.23
C LEU A 129 -7.95 -7.90 3.54
N TYR A 130 -8.47 -6.68 3.58
CA TYR A 130 -8.39 -5.83 4.79
C TYR A 130 -9.16 -6.46 5.96
N ASP A 131 -10.34 -7.01 5.74
CA ASP A 131 -11.11 -7.72 6.76
C ASP A 131 -10.34 -8.90 7.35
N LYS A 132 -9.65 -9.68 6.51
CA LYS A 132 -8.79 -10.79 6.95
C LYS A 132 -7.67 -10.36 7.89
N TYR A 133 -7.09 -9.18 7.64
CA TYR A 133 -6.04 -8.64 8.51
C TYR A 133 -6.58 -7.99 9.79
N GLY A 134 -7.88 -7.85 9.92
CA GLY A 134 -8.52 -7.29 11.10
C GLY A 134 -8.83 -5.80 11.03
N PHE A 135 -8.72 -5.18 9.85
CA PHE A 135 -9.19 -3.81 9.65
C PHE A 135 -10.69 -3.72 9.88
N LYS A 136 -11.13 -2.66 10.56
CA LYS A 136 -12.53 -2.37 10.84
C LYS A 136 -12.93 -1.04 10.21
N GLU A 137 -14.11 -1.00 9.61
CA GLU A 137 -14.68 0.23 9.08
C GLU A 137 -14.98 1.21 10.20
N VAL A 138 -14.60 2.47 9.98
CA VAL A 138 -14.86 3.61 10.87
C VAL A 138 -15.47 4.76 10.08
N LEU A 139 -15.92 5.79 10.80
CA LEU A 139 -16.47 6.98 10.15
C LEU A 139 -15.41 7.63 9.23
N LEU A 140 -15.81 7.90 8.00
CA LEU A 140 -14.97 8.64 7.06
C LEU A 140 -15.03 10.14 7.42
N ASP A 141 -13.90 10.68 7.84
CA ASP A 141 -13.73 12.06 8.27
C ASP A 141 -12.91 12.91 7.27
N SER A 142 -12.63 12.35 6.11
CA SER A 142 -11.78 12.96 5.09
C SER A 142 -12.37 12.74 3.70
N ASN A 143 -12.22 13.73 2.82
CA ASN A 143 -12.57 13.64 1.41
C ASN A 143 -11.31 13.65 0.52
N LYS A 144 -10.20 13.17 1.06
CA LYS A 144 -8.86 13.21 0.46
C LYS A 144 -8.81 12.65 -0.96
N TYR A 145 -9.56 11.57 -1.22
CA TYR A 145 -9.55 10.86 -2.51
C TYR A 145 -10.84 11.06 -3.32
N GLY A 146 -11.70 12.00 -2.93
CA GLY A 146 -12.98 12.24 -3.62
C GLY A 146 -13.85 10.99 -3.69
N GLU A 147 -14.45 10.73 -4.84
CA GLU A 147 -15.33 9.56 -5.04
C GLU A 147 -14.61 8.22 -4.96
N ARG A 148 -13.27 8.19 -5.17
CA ARG A 148 -12.46 6.98 -5.12
C ARG A 148 -12.31 6.43 -3.69
N GLY A 149 -12.49 7.26 -2.68
CA GLY A 149 -12.31 6.88 -1.28
C GLY A 149 -13.54 7.14 -0.44
N ASP A 150 -14.49 6.21 -0.41
CA ASP A 150 -15.75 6.32 0.36
C ASP A 150 -15.78 5.49 1.64
N VAL A 151 -14.74 4.70 1.93
CA VAL A 151 -14.64 3.86 3.10
C VAL A 151 -13.29 4.06 3.79
N LYS A 152 -13.32 4.35 5.10
CA LYS A 152 -12.13 4.37 5.95
C LYS A 152 -12.12 3.14 6.86
N MET A 153 -10.96 2.52 6.99
CA MET A 153 -10.76 1.36 7.86
C MET A 153 -9.54 1.58 8.76
N ILE A 154 -9.56 0.98 9.94
CA ILE A 154 -8.46 1.02 10.90
C ILE A 154 -8.11 -0.39 11.37
N LEU A 155 -6.81 -0.69 11.39
CA LEU A 155 -6.23 -1.82 12.06
C LEU A 155 -5.57 -1.35 13.36
N LYS A 156 -6.04 -1.87 14.50
CA LYS A 156 -5.37 -1.67 15.78
C LYS A 156 -4.24 -2.66 15.93
N LEU A 157 -3.04 -2.16 16.24
CA LEU A 157 -1.86 -2.96 16.48
C LEU A 157 -1.73 -3.27 17.96
N SER A 158 -1.46 -4.54 18.30
CA SER A 158 -1.14 -4.89 19.67
C SER A 158 0.20 -4.29 20.05
N THR A 159 0.23 -3.52 21.16
CA THR A 159 1.47 -3.10 21.75
C THR A 159 2.17 -4.34 22.32
N ILE A 160 3.40 -4.63 21.84
CA ILE A 160 4.26 -5.59 22.52
C ILE A 160 4.60 -4.95 23.86
N LYS A 161 4.03 -5.48 24.96
CA LYS A 161 4.49 -5.11 26.28
C LYS A 161 5.91 -5.64 26.40
N SER A 162 6.89 -4.73 26.40
CA SER A 162 8.25 -5.09 26.82
C SER A 162 8.21 -5.42 28.31
N PHE A 163 8.52 -6.65 28.62
CA PHE A 163 8.76 -7.05 30.01
C PHE A 163 10.14 -6.60 30.43
#